data_01a123eb484c81d8798d3037b7e5aca6
#
_entry.id   01a123eb484c81d8798d3037b7e5aca6
#
_cell.length_a   1.000
_cell.length_b   1.000
_cell.length_c   1.000
_cell.angle_alpha   90.00
_cell.angle_beta   90.00
_cell.angle_gamma   90.00
#
_symmetry.space_group_name_H-M   'P 1'
#
loop_
_entity.id
_entity.type
_entity.pdbx_description
1 polymer ?
#
loop_
_entity_poly.entity_id
_entity_poly.type
_entity_poly.pdbx_seq_one_letter_code
_entity_poly.pdbx_strand_id
1 'polypeptide(L)'
;MRKIISRRQFVKLSLAASAVPVAGLSITSSNYSRSSKRFNYKKSIIIDNLASPGPFNVPGRTDNPLTNEMLTNSRKSGITSVNVTVSSGGGNKAFEETVSSIAYWEKELLQHPDFLIKIRSLNDIYQAKKDKKLGIIFGFQDTTMFGNNLDLIDTFYNLGVRIVQLTYNLRNLVGDGCLLPDAGGLTKFGKDIVEKLNDTGILIDLSHCSTKTTHDGIVNSKKPVAITHSGCKSVYNHPRSKRDEELKMMAKSGGVVGIYMMPFLNAKGQPTSDHLLAHIEHAINVCGEDHVGIGSDLSISPHIVTDEYIENQKKFSKIRN
;
A
#
# COMPACT_ATOMS: atom_id res chain seq x y z
N MET A 1 24.53 -15.58 7.89
CA MET A 1 23.85 -14.31 8.19
C MET A 1 23.94 -13.40 6.97
N ARG A 2 22.82 -13.15 6.26
CA ARG A 2 22.79 -12.22 5.11
C ARG A 2 22.53 -10.83 5.67
N LYS A 3 23.48 -9.90 5.54
CA LYS A 3 23.31 -8.49 5.91
C LYS A 3 22.29 -7.85 4.96
N ILE A 4 21.16 -7.40 5.51
CA ILE A 4 20.17 -6.57 4.86
C ILE A 4 20.82 -5.20 4.62
N ILE A 5 20.82 -4.72 3.38
CA ILE A 5 21.34 -3.39 3.04
C ILE A 5 20.27 -2.37 3.45
N SER A 6 20.63 -1.38 4.26
CA SER A 6 19.70 -0.35 4.69
C SER A 6 19.24 0.51 3.50
N ARG A 7 17.98 0.90 3.49
CA ARG A 7 17.37 1.75 2.46
C ARG A 7 18.07 3.11 2.30
N ARG A 8 18.78 3.58 3.32
CA ARG A 8 19.60 4.79 3.30
C ARG A 8 20.71 4.76 2.23
N GLN A 9 21.18 3.57 1.89
CA GLN A 9 22.15 3.38 0.81
C GLN A 9 21.54 3.55 -0.58
N PHE A 10 20.24 3.27 -0.74
CA PHE A 10 19.51 3.45 -1.98
C PHE A 10 19.27 4.94 -2.30
N VAL A 11 18.77 5.72 -1.35
CA VAL A 11 18.47 7.16 -1.53
C VAL A 11 19.73 7.98 -1.77
N LYS A 12 20.86 7.66 -1.08
CA LYS A 12 22.13 8.38 -1.29
C LYS A 12 22.81 8.11 -2.62
N LEU A 13 22.51 7.00 -3.28
CA LEU A 13 23.03 6.70 -4.62
C LEU A 13 22.28 7.42 -5.74
N SER A 14 21.00 7.79 -5.51
CA SER A 14 20.21 8.61 -6.44
C SER A 14 20.60 10.08 -6.43
N LEU A 15 21.09 10.60 -5.28
CA LEU A 15 21.47 12.01 -5.10
C LEU A 15 22.90 12.34 -5.63
N ALA A 16 23.73 11.34 -5.91
CA ALA A 16 25.09 11.55 -6.42
C ALA A 16 25.17 11.91 -7.91
N ALA A 17 24.04 11.92 -8.63
CA ALA A 17 24.00 12.18 -10.08
C ALA A 17 23.73 13.67 -10.44
N SER A 18 23.54 14.58 -9.47
CA SER A 18 23.23 15.99 -9.74
C SER A 18 24.01 16.97 -8.84
N ALA A 19 25.33 16.92 -8.84
CA ALA A 19 26.16 17.89 -8.13
C ALA A 19 26.70 18.94 -9.10
N VAL A 20 26.16 20.17 -9.03
CA VAL A 20 26.81 21.41 -9.47
C VAL A 20 27.60 21.97 -8.29
N PRO A 21 28.86 22.40 -8.44
CA PRO A 21 29.69 22.85 -7.32
C PRO A 21 29.35 24.27 -6.88
N VAL A 22 28.99 24.45 -5.62
CA VAL A 22 29.06 25.75 -4.94
C VAL A 22 30.24 25.70 -3.96
N ALA A 23 31.15 26.63 -4.15
CA ALA A 23 32.39 26.78 -3.39
C ALA A 23 32.15 27.25 -1.95
N GLY A 24 32.85 26.64 -1.01
CA GLY A 24 33.25 27.22 0.27
C GLY A 24 32.40 26.89 1.47
N LEU A 25 32.70 25.71 2.10
CA LEU A 25 32.67 25.53 3.55
C LEU A 25 33.40 24.22 3.89
N SER A 26 34.56 24.35 4.54
CA SER A 26 35.37 23.21 4.98
C SER A 26 34.70 22.52 6.15
N ILE A 27 34.12 21.35 5.90
CA ILE A 27 33.69 20.42 6.95
C ILE A 27 34.68 19.25 6.95
N THR A 28 35.39 19.07 8.03
CA THR A 28 36.30 17.95 8.26
C THR A 28 35.57 16.63 8.09
N SER A 29 35.89 15.93 7.01
CA SER A 29 35.35 14.61 6.70
C SER A 29 36.03 13.54 7.59
N SER A 30 35.31 12.98 8.54
CA SER A 30 35.71 11.70 9.12
C SER A 30 35.62 10.63 8.01
N ASN A 31 36.76 10.05 7.66
CA ASN A 31 36.90 8.97 6.70
C ASN A 31 36.17 7.69 7.19
N TYR A 32 34.90 7.58 6.88
CA TYR A 32 34.20 6.28 6.89
C TYR A 32 34.36 5.65 5.51
N SER A 33 35.30 4.73 5.37
CA SER A 33 35.41 3.83 4.20
C SER A 33 34.13 2.99 4.09
N ARG A 34 33.19 3.45 3.25
CA ARG A 34 31.97 2.72 2.92
C ARG A 34 32.25 1.77 1.76
N SER A 35 32.35 0.47 2.05
CA SER A 35 32.14 -0.56 1.04
C SER A 35 30.70 -0.43 0.50
N SER A 36 30.52 0.34 -0.57
CA SER A 36 29.24 0.50 -1.27
C SER A 36 28.91 -0.79 -2.03
N LYS A 37 28.39 -1.81 -1.33
CA LYS A 37 27.73 -2.89 -2.08
C LYS A 37 26.55 -2.28 -2.81
N ARG A 38 26.68 -2.19 -4.14
CA ARG A 38 25.66 -1.65 -5.02
C ARG A 38 24.34 -2.40 -4.79
N PHE A 39 23.24 -1.68 -4.49
CA PHE A 39 21.92 -2.27 -4.36
C PHE A 39 21.58 -3.05 -5.63
N ASN A 40 21.14 -4.29 -5.47
CA ASN A 40 20.77 -5.14 -6.59
C ASN A 40 19.27 -5.42 -6.56
N TYR A 41 18.51 -4.65 -7.32
CA TYR A 41 17.06 -4.75 -7.42
C TYR A 41 16.61 -6.19 -7.76
N LYS A 42 17.27 -6.84 -8.72
CA LYS A 42 16.92 -8.20 -9.15
C LYS A 42 17.10 -9.26 -8.05
N LYS A 43 18.01 -9.03 -7.11
CA LYS A 43 18.27 -9.95 -5.98
C LYS A 43 17.45 -9.62 -4.74
N SER A 44 16.89 -8.42 -4.66
CA SER A 44 16.09 -7.97 -3.51
C SER A 44 14.65 -8.46 -3.61
N ILE A 45 14.00 -8.66 -2.46
CA ILE A 45 12.55 -8.83 -2.38
C ILE A 45 11.95 -7.44 -2.53
N ILE A 46 11.07 -7.28 -3.49
CA ILE A 46 10.37 -6.03 -3.79
C ILE A 46 8.88 -6.28 -3.57
N ILE A 47 8.29 -5.52 -2.65
CA ILE A 47 6.86 -5.60 -2.35
C ILE A 47 6.24 -4.25 -2.66
N ASP A 48 5.18 -4.24 -3.47
CA ASP A 48 4.30 -3.09 -3.59
C ASP A 48 3.11 -3.30 -2.64
N ASN A 49 2.96 -2.37 -1.70
CA ASN A 49 1.96 -2.50 -0.63
C ASN A 49 0.52 -2.31 -1.11
N LEU A 50 0.32 -1.81 -2.32
CA LEU A 50 -0.98 -1.81 -3.03
C LEU A 50 -0.75 -1.65 -4.53
N ALA A 51 -0.98 -2.70 -5.30
CA ALA A 51 -0.90 -2.71 -6.75
C ALA A 51 -1.67 -3.90 -7.34
N SER A 52 -1.84 -3.90 -8.67
CA SER A 52 -2.42 -5.04 -9.38
C SER A 52 -1.65 -5.32 -10.68
N PRO A 53 -1.46 -6.59 -11.07
CA PRO A 53 -0.94 -6.94 -12.39
C PRO A 53 -1.82 -6.41 -13.53
N GLY A 54 -3.13 -6.50 -13.35
CA GLY A 54 -4.15 -6.06 -14.30
C GLY A 54 -4.68 -4.66 -13.99
N PRO A 55 -5.75 -4.25 -14.67
CA PRO A 55 -6.38 -2.97 -14.46
C PRO A 55 -6.75 -2.74 -13.00
N PHE A 56 -6.39 -1.57 -12.48
CA PHE A 56 -6.63 -1.18 -11.11
C PHE A 56 -7.00 0.31 -11.08
N ASN A 57 -7.99 0.68 -10.27
CA ASN A 57 -8.53 2.05 -10.24
C ASN A 57 -9.07 2.54 -11.61
N VAL A 58 -9.44 1.62 -12.48
CA VAL A 58 -10.02 1.93 -13.80
C VAL A 58 -11.52 1.69 -13.74
N PRO A 59 -12.35 2.68 -14.11
CA PRO A 59 -13.79 2.49 -14.18
C PRO A 59 -14.17 1.39 -15.18
N GLY A 60 -15.22 0.64 -14.87
CA GLY A 60 -15.69 -0.46 -15.72
C GLY A 60 -14.79 -1.70 -15.65
N ARG A 61 -13.94 -1.81 -14.63
CA ARG A 61 -13.22 -3.04 -14.34
C ARG A 61 -14.24 -4.19 -14.27
N THR A 62 -14.10 -5.10 -15.19
CA THR A 62 -14.82 -6.36 -15.21
C THR A 62 -13.88 -7.45 -14.75
N ASP A 63 -14.39 -8.62 -14.42
CA ASP A 63 -13.60 -9.81 -14.08
C ASP A 63 -12.93 -10.41 -15.34
N ASN A 64 -12.33 -9.55 -16.16
CA ASN A 64 -11.61 -9.96 -17.35
C ASN A 64 -10.30 -10.67 -16.92
N PRO A 65 -9.98 -11.82 -17.53
CA PRO A 65 -8.73 -12.54 -17.26
C PRO A 65 -7.50 -11.66 -17.47
N LEU A 66 -6.44 -11.96 -16.73
CA LEU A 66 -5.13 -11.34 -16.97
C LEU A 66 -4.63 -11.70 -18.36
N THR A 67 -4.25 -10.70 -19.14
CA THR A 67 -3.70 -10.91 -20.48
C THR A 67 -2.23 -11.31 -20.43
N ASN A 68 -1.73 -11.94 -21.49
CA ASN A 68 -0.30 -12.24 -21.65
C ASN A 68 0.59 -10.99 -21.56
N GLU A 69 0.08 -9.82 -21.99
CA GLU A 69 0.78 -8.55 -21.87
C GLU A 69 0.92 -8.14 -20.40
N MET A 70 -0.15 -8.20 -19.62
CA MET A 70 -0.15 -7.89 -18.17
C MET A 70 0.82 -8.79 -17.40
N LEU A 71 0.81 -10.09 -17.69
CA LEU A 71 1.74 -11.05 -17.10
C LEU A 71 3.19 -10.75 -17.51
N THR A 72 3.42 -10.38 -18.76
CA THR A 72 4.74 -10.01 -19.27
C THR A 72 5.26 -8.73 -18.62
N ASN A 73 4.42 -7.70 -18.48
CA ASN A 73 4.77 -6.46 -17.81
C ASN A 73 5.09 -6.69 -16.33
N SER A 74 4.29 -7.53 -15.67
CA SER A 74 4.53 -7.92 -14.27
C SER A 74 5.86 -8.67 -14.11
N ARG A 75 6.23 -9.57 -15.02
CA ARG A 75 7.56 -10.22 -15.02
C ARG A 75 8.69 -9.20 -15.20
N LYS A 76 8.54 -8.25 -16.13
CA LYS A 76 9.53 -7.20 -16.40
C LYS A 76 9.73 -6.24 -15.24
N SER A 77 8.69 -5.99 -14.43
CA SER A 77 8.77 -5.09 -13.27
C SER A 77 9.77 -5.56 -12.22
N GLY A 78 9.96 -6.88 -12.09
CA GLY A 78 10.80 -7.49 -11.05
C GLY A 78 10.22 -7.39 -9.63
N ILE A 79 8.96 -6.95 -9.48
CA ILE A 79 8.22 -6.98 -8.21
C ILE A 79 8.07 -8.43 -7.76
N THR A 80 8.30 -8.68 -6.48
CA THR A 80 8.20 -10.02 -5.89
C THR A 80 6.78 -10.32 -5.43
N SER A 81 6.11 -9.33 -4.79
CA SER A 81 4.74 -9.51 -4.31
C SER A 81 3.98 -8.19 -4.35
N VAL A 82 2.68 -8.29 -4.54
CA VAL A 82 1.74 -7.17 -4.50
C VAL A 82 0.58 -7.46 -3.57
N ASN A 83 0.13 -6.45 -2.85
CA ASN A 83 -1.16 -6.47 -2.18
C ASN A 83 -2.23 -6.09 -3.20
N VAL A 84 -3.12 -7.03 -3.53
CA VAL A 84 -4.25 -6.77 -4.42
C VAL A 84 -5.53 -6.54 -3.62
N THR A 85 -6.35 -5.61 -4.06
CA THR A 85 -7.66 -5.38 -3.45
C THR A 85 -8.64 -6.45 -3.91
N VAL A 86 -9.09 -7.29 -2.98
CA VAL A 86 -10.14 -8.30 -3.22
C VAL A 86 -11.45 -7.95 -2.51
N SER A 87 -11.53 -6.78 -1.85
CA SER A 87 -12.76 -6.28 -1.24
C SER A 87 -13.61 -5.48 -2.21
N SER A 88 -14.92 -5.46 -1.96
CA SER A 88 -15.79 -4.43 -2.50
C SER A 88 -15.45 -3.05 -1.92
N GLY A 89 -15.87 -1.99 -2.61
CA GLY A 89 -15.78 -0.61 -2.12
C GLY A 89 -16.87 -0.22 -1.11
N GLY A 90 -17.64 -1.17 -0.59
CA GLY A 90 -18.76 -0.98 0.33
C GLY A 90 -20.13 -1.14 -0.35
N GLY A 91 -21.20 -0.89 0.41
CA GLY A 91 -22.58 -1.04 -0.05
C GLY A 91 -23.23 -2.38 0.32
N ASN A 92 -24.50 -2.55 -0.09
CA ASN A 92 -25.34 -3.68 0.35
C ASN A 92 -24.89 -5.05 -0.19
N LYS A 93 -24.07 -5.06 -1.23
CA LYS A 93 -23.53 -6.29 -1.87
C LYS A 93 -22.05 -6.52 -1.56
N ALA A 94 -21.53 -5.84 -0.53
CA ALA A 94 -20.10 -5.88 -0.22
C ALA A 94 -19.57 -7.30 0.02
N PHE A 95 -20.36 -8.16 0.67
CA PHE A 95 -19.97 -9.54 0.92
C PHE A 95 -19.89 -10.35 -0.39
N GLU A 96 -20.95 -10.35 -1.20
CA GLU A 96 -21.02 -11.11 -2.45
C GLU A 96 -19.97 -10.65 -3.47
N GLU A 97 -19.76 -9.34 -3.59
CA GLU A 97 -18.74 -8.76 -4.46
C GLU A 97 -17.33 -9.13 -4.01
N THR A 98 -17.09 -9.17 -2.70
CA THR A 98 -15.81 -9.60 -2.13
C THR A 98 -15.55 -11.08 -2.40
N VAL A 99 -16.56 -11.94 -2.20
CA VAL A 99 -16.45 -13.38 -2.52
C VAL A 99 -16.19 -13.59 -4.02
N SER A 100 -16.90 -12.86 -4.88
CA SER A 100 -16.69 -12.91 -6.33
C SER A 100 -15.27 -12.46 -6.73
N SER A 101 -14.74 -11.42 -6.09
CA SER A 101 -13.37 -10.95 -6.34
C SER A 101 -12.32 -11.97 -5.89
N ILE A 102 -12.53 -12.62 -4.74
CA ILE A 102 -11.66 -13.71 -4.29
C ILE A 102 -11.71 -14.87 -5.29
N ALA A 103 -12.91 -15.27 -5.74
CA ALA A 103 -13.07 -16.35 -6.72
C ALA A 103 -12.38 -16.03 -8.06
N TYR A 104 -12.43 -14.78 -8.51
CA TYR A 104 -11.66 -14.30 -9.68
C TYR A 104 -10.16 -14.53 -9.49
N TRP A 105 -9.59 -14.09 -8.37
CA TRP A 105 -8.15 -14.25 -8.12
C TRP A 105 -7.73 -15.71 -7.93
N GLU A 106 -8.58 -16.54 -7.32
CA GLU A 106 -8.32 -17.99 -7.23
C GLU A 106 -8.25 -18.62 -8.63
N LYS A 107 -9.14 -18.21 -9.54
CA LYS A 107 -9.12 -18.66 -10.94
C LYS A 107 -7.83 -18.22 -11.65
N GLU A 108 -7.43 -16.95 -11.50
CA GLU A 108 -6.17 -16.45 -12.11
C GLU A 108 -4.94 -17.20 -11.58
N LEU A 109 -4.89 -17.49 -10.28
CA LEU A 109 -3.83 -18.27 -9.66
C LEU A 109 -3.76 -19.70 -10.23
N LEU A 110 -4.91 -20.33 -10.48
CA LEU A 110 -5.01 -21.66 -11.07
C LEU A 110 -4.65 -21.68 -12.56
N GLN A 111 -4.95 -20.60 -13.30
CA GLN A 111 -4.65 -20.48 -14.72
C GLN A 111 -3.19 -20.14 -15.01
N HIS A 112 -2.49 -19.51 -14.07
CA HIS A 112 -1.12 -19.04 -14.24
C HIS A 112 -0.16 -19.56 -13.15
N PRO A 113 -0.16 -20.88 -12.84
CA PRO A 113 0.63 -21.44 -11.74
C PRO A 113 2.14 -21.36 -11.97
N ASP A 114 2.56 -21.18 -13.23
CA ASP A 114 3.96 -20.95 -13.62
C ASP A 114 4.48 -19.57 -13.23
N PHE A 115 3.58 -18.59 -13.00
CA PHE A 115 3.96 -17.22 -12.70
C PHE A 115 3.32 -16.63 -11.43
N LEU A 116 2.10 -16.95 -11.09
CA LEU A 116 1.42 -16.44 -9.91
C LEU A 116 1.54 -17.42 -8.74
N ILE A 117 1.64 -16.88 -7.53
CA ILE A 117 1.59 -17.65 -6.29
C ILE A 117 0.82 -16.87 -5.23
N LYS A 118 -0.11 -17.54 -4.56
CA LYS A 118 -0.86 -16.94 -3.45
C LYS A 118 0.03 -16.83 -2.21
N ILE A 119 0.04 -15.65 -1.60
CA ILE A 119 0.82 -15.39 -0.38
C ILE A 119 -0.08 -15.54 0.83
N ARG A 120 0.24 -16.50 1.69
CA ARG A 120 -0.42 -16.74 2.99
C ARG A 120 0.52 -16.56 4.17
N SER A 121 1.85 -16.55 3.91
CA SER A 121 2.90 -16.44 4.92
C SER A 121 4.13 -15.73 4.34
N LEU A 122 5.07 -15.34 5.22
CA LEU A 122 6.37 -14.81 4.81
C LEU A 122 7.16 -15.81 3.96
N ASN A 123 7.05 -17.11 4.24
CA ASN A 123 7.74 -18.13 3.46
C ASN A 123 7.28 -18.16 1.99
N ASP A 124 6.01 -17.87 1.73
CA ASP A 124 5.50 -17.78 0.36
C ASP A 124 6.13 -16.62 -0.42
N ILE A 125 6.44 -15.51 0.25
CA ILE A 125 7.17 -14.38 -0.36
C ILE A 125 8.60 -14.80 -0.74
N TYR A 126 9.29 -15.51 0.15
CA TYR A 126 10.63 -16.06 -0.18
C TYR A 126 10.55 -17.08 -1.32
N GLN A 127 9.52 -17.91 -1.33
CA GLN A 127 9.30 -18.88 -2.40
C GLN A 127 8.99 -18.19 -3.72
N ALA A 128 8.12 -17.17 -3.73
CA ALA A 128 7.84 -16.33 -4.90
C ALA A 128 9.13 -15.75 -5.51
N LYS A 129 10.00 -15.21 -4.66
CA LYS A 129 11.30 -14.68 -5.10
C LYS A 129 12.20 -15.75 -5.68
N LYS A 130 12.29 -16.90 -5.02
CA LYS A 130 13.12 -18.03 -5.46
C LYS A 130 12.67 -18.57 -6.81
N ASP A 131 11.37 -18.73 -7.00
CA ASP A 131 10.76 -19.30 -8.20
C ASP A 131 10.52 -18.26 -9.31
N LYS A 132 10.88 -16.99 -9.06
CA LYS A 132 10.64 -15.86 -9.97
C LYS A 132 9.16 -15.68 -10.33
N LYS A 133 8.28 -15.96 -9.39
CA LYS A 133 6.84 -15.74 -9.47
C LYS A 133 6.46 -14.41 -8.85
N LEU A 134 5.27 -13.92 -9.22
CA LEU A 134 4.62 -12.79 -8.57
C LEU A 134 3.72 -13.31 -7.46
N GLY A 135 4.01 -12.90 -6.23
CA GLY A 135 3.19 -13.19 -5.06
C GLY A 135 1.96 -12.29 -4.99
N ILE A 136 0.79 -12.90 -4.84
CA ILE A 136 -0.49 -12.21 -4.70
C ILE A 136 -0.93 -12.26 -3.24
N ILE A 137 -0.92 -11.11 -2.56
CA ILE A 137 -1.43 -10.94 -1.20
C ILE A 137 -2.86 -10.43 -1.31
N PHE A 138 -3.81 -11.12 -0.69
CA PHE A 138 -5.20 -10.66 -0.66
C PHE A 138 -5.39 -9.63 0.44
N GLY A 139 -5.81 -8.42 0.06
CA GLY A 139 -6.09 -7.32 0.95
C GLY A 139 -7.48 -6.72 0.78
N PHE A 140 -8.01 -6.17 1.85
CA PHE A 140 -9.25 -5.42 1.89
C PHE A 140 -8.97 -3.94 2.08
N GLN A 141 -9.68 -3.08 1.35
CA GLN A 141 -9.65 -1.63 1.56
C GLN A 141 -10.86 -1.12 2.37
N ASP A 142 -11.69 -2.00 2.90
CA ASP A 142 -12.85 -1.69 3.74
C ASP A 142 -13.20 -2.91 4.61
N THR A 143 -14.09 -2.73 5.57
CA THR A 143 -14.60 -3.78 6.46
C THR A 143 -16.11 -4.03 6.31
N THR A 144 -16.78 -3.37 5.37
CA THR A 144 -18.23 -3.44 5.19
C THR A 144 -18.72 -4.87 4.92
N MET A 145 -17.89 -5.71 4.28
CA MET A 145 -18.22 -7.12 4.02
C MET A 145 -18.34 -7.99 5.29
N PHE A 146 -17.82 -7.53 6.44
CA PHE A 146 -18.01 -8.24 7.70
C PHE A 146 -19.39 -7.98 8.31
N GLY A 147 -20.09 -6.90 7.88
CA GLY A 147 -21.31 -6.46 8.55
C GLY A 147 -21.06 -6.24 10.05
N ASN A 148 -21.85 -6.89 10.89
CA ASN A 148 -21.69 -6.92 12.34
C ASN A 148 -21.20 -8.28 12.87
N ASN A 149 -20.61 -9.12 12.01
CA ASN A 149 -20.20 -10.49 12.33
C ASN A 149 -18.67 -10.63 12.34
N LEU A 150 -18.08 -10.74 13.53
CA LEU A 150 -16.63 -10.92 13.72
C LEU A 150 -16.11 -12.28 13.20
N ASP A 151 -16.95 -13.31 13.14
CA ASP A 151 -16.53 -14.66 12.70
C ASP A 151 -16.17 -14.67 11.19
N LEU A 152 -16.68 -13.70 10.43
CA LEU A 152 -16.30 -13.54 9.02
C LEU A 152 -14.82 -13.22 8.85
N ILE A 153 -14.16 -12.66 9.86
CA ILE A 153 -12.71 -12.39 9.82
C ILE A 153 -11.95 -13.73 9.69
N ASP A 154 -12.30 -14.75 10.48
CA ASP A 154 -11.69 -16.09 10.38
C ASP A 154 -12.01 -16.74 9.02
N THR A 155 -13.23 -16.56 8.53
CA THR A 155 -13.64 -17.05 7.22
C THR A 155 -12.74 -16.46 6.11
N PHE A 156 -12.58 -15.16 6.07
CA PHE A 156 -11.75 -14.49 5.06
C PHE A 156 -10.25 -14.76 5.25
N TYR A 157 -9.78 -14.92 6.50
CA TYR A 157 -8.41 -15.38 6.75
C TYR A 157 -8.16 -16.75 6.13
N ASN A 158 -9.08 -17.70 6.31
CA ASN A 158 -9.00 -19.03 5.72
C ASN A 158 -9.08 -19.00 4.19
N LEU A 159 -9.83 -18.06 3.61
CA LEU A 159 -9.84 -17.76 2.19
C LEU A 159 -8.54 -17.07 1.71
N GLY A 160 -7.65 -16.67 2.61
CA GLY A 160 -6.31 -16.20 2.32
C GLY A 160 -6.10 -14.69 2.44
N VAL A 161 -7.05 -13.94 2.97
CA VAL A 161 -6.89 -12.51 3.26
C VAL A 161 -5.84 -12.33 4.36
N ARG A 162 -4.91 -11.37 4.17
CA ARG A 162 -3.81 -11.10 5.10
C ARG A 162 -3.68 -9.63 5.50
N ILE A 163 -4.36 -8.73 4.79
CA ILE A 163 -4.34 -7.29 5.06
C ILE A 163 -5.78 -6.80 5.07
N VAL A 164 -6.17 -6.02 6.08
CA VAL A 164 -7.51 -5.44 6.19
C VAL A 164 -7.40 -3.98 6.59
N GLN A 165 -7.88 -3.09 5.73
CA GLN A 165 -8.05 -1.68 6.02
C GLN A 165 -9.38 -1.46 6.74
N LEU A 166 -9.36 -0.64 7.81
CA LEU A 166 -10.52 -0.50 8.70
C LEU A 166 -11.67 0.28 8.07
N THR A 167 -11.38 1.36 7.34
CA THR A 167 -12.38 2.19 6.66
C THR A 167 -11.89 2.59 5.28
N TYR A 168 -12.80 2.73 4.34
CA TYR A 168 -12.51 3.48 3.11
C TYR A 168 -12.66 4.99 3.35
N ASN A 169 -13.08 5.77 2.39
CA ASN A 169 -13.10 7.23 2.46
C ASN A 169 -14.14 7.83 3.42
N LEU A 170 -15.25 7.13 3.64
CA LEU A 170 -16.39 7.59 4.44
C LEU A 170 -16.55 6.75 5.71
N ARG A 171 -17.64 6.96 6.42
CA ARG A 171 -18.00 6.20 7.62
C ARG A 171 -18.49 4.79 7.26
N ASN A 172 -18.05 3.81 8.04
CA ASN A 172 -18.63 2.48 8.11
C ASN A 172 -18.92 2.10 9.58
N LEU A 173 -19.23 0.83 9.86
CA LEU A 173 -19.52 0.38 11.23
C LEU A 173 -18.31 0.43 12.17
N VAL A 174 -17.09 0.43 11.61
CA VAL A 174 -15.82 0.34 12.35
C VAL A 174 -15.29 1.70 12.76
N GLY A 175 -15.47 2.71 11.92
CA GLY A 175 -14.94 4.05 12.18
C GLY A 175 -15.14 5.00 11.00
N ASP A 176 -14.40 6.08 11.02
CA ASP A 176 -14.52 7.17 10.04
C ASP A 176 -13.33 7.19 9.08
N GLY A 177 -13.64 7.37 7.79
CA GLY A 177 -12.69 7.56 6.73
C GLY A 177 -12.17 9.01 6.62
N CYS A 178 -11.15 9.19 5.80
CA CYS A 178 -10.37 10.43 5.69
C CYS A 178 -11.12 11.61 5.04
N LEU A 179 -12.23 11.39 4.36
CA LEU A 179 -12.98 12.45 3.68
C LEU A 179 -14.09 13.07 4.57
N LEU A 180 -14.27 12.60 5.80
CA LEU A 180 -15.25 13.19 6.71
C LEU A 180 -14.64 14.41 7.42
N PRO A 181 -15.26 15.59 7.33
CA PRO A 181 -14.75 16.82 7.96
C PRO A 181 -14.61 16.71 9.47
N ASP A 182 -15.67 16.21 10.15
CA ASP A 182 -15.74 16.05 11.60
C ASP A 182 -15.63 14.57 11.99
N ALA A 183 -14.60 13.92 11.49
CA ALA A 183 -14.40 12.50 11.70
C ALA A 183 -14.22 12.16 13.19
N GLY A 184 -14.95 11.16 13.66
CA GLY A 184 -14.69 10.43 14.90
C GLY A 184 -13.53 9.45 14.75
N GLY A 185 -13.29 8.65 15.80
CA GLY A 185 -12.34 7.55 15.81
C GLY A 185 -13.03 6.22 15.56
N LEU A 186 -12.45 5.15 16.15
CA LEU A 186 -13.05 3.83 16.14
C LEU A 186 -14.34 3.81 16.98
N THR A 187 -15.34 3.12 16.45
CA THR A 187 -16.51 2.74 17.24
C THR A 187 -16.14 1.66 18.27
N LYS A 188 -17.08 1.29 19.16
CA LYS A 188 -16.89 0.12 20.03
C LYS A 188 -16.65 -1.14 19.18
N PHE A 189 -17.49 -1.37 18.18
CA PHE A 189 -17.34 -2.49 17.24
C PHE A 189 -16.00 -2.42 16.49
N GLY A 190 -15.53 -1.21 16.15
CA GLY A 190 -14.22 -1.02 15.52
C GLY A 190 -13.05 -1.49 16.39
N LYS A 191 -13.13 -1.33 17.70
CA LYS A 191 -12.13 -1.85 18.64
C LYS A 191 -12.17 -3.37 18.70
N ASP A 192 -13.36 -3.97 18.68
CA ASP A 192 -13.54 -5.43 18.64
C ASP A 192 -12.97 -6.01 17.32
N ILE A 193 -13.15 -5.32 16.19
CA ILE A 193 -12.53 -5.66 14.90
C ILE A 193 -10.99 -5.62 14.99
N VAL A 194 -10.41 -4.56 15.57
CA VAL A 194 -8.94 -4.42 15.73
C VAL A 194 -8.39 -5.58 16.57
N GLU A 195 -9.04 -5.91 17.67
CA GLU A 195 -8.65 -7.04 18.52
C GLU A 195 -8.71 -8.35 17.76
N LYS A 196 -9.83 -8.65 17.09
CA LYS A 196 -10.02 -9.88 16.31
C LYS A 196 -9.02 -10.01 15.17
N LEU A 197 -8.71 -8.93 14.43
CA LEU A 197 -7.68 -8.93 13.39
C LEU A 197 -6.28 -9.23 13.96
N ASN A 198 -5.96 -8.70 15.15
CA ASN A 198 -4.71 -9.01 15.85
C ASN A 198 -4.61 -10.48 16.24
N ASP A 199 -5.69 -11.05 16.80
CA ASP A 199 -5.73 -12.43 17.25
C ASP A 199 -5.63 -13.40 16.07
N THR A 200 -6.32 -13.11 14.97
CA THR A 200 -6.28 -13.89 13.74
C THR A 200 -4.92 -13.78 13.02
N GLY A 201 -4.16 -12.69 13.24
CA GLY A 201 -2.87 -12.44 12.59
C GLY A 201 -2.98 -11.74 11.24
N ILE A 202 -4.06 -11.01 11.00
CA ILE A 202 -4.25 -10.15 9.85
C ILE A 202 -3.59 -8.78 10.11
N LEU A 203 -2.84 -8.27 9.14
CA LEU A 203 -2.24 -6.93 9.19
C LEU A 203 -3.33 -5.87 9.05
N ILE A 204 -3.38 -4.95 10.00
CA ILE A 204 -4.28 -3.79 9.96
C ILE A 204 -3.67 -2.72 9.07
N ASP A 205 -4.45 -2.24 8.08
CA ASP A 205 -4.11 -1.10 7.26
C ASP A 205 -4.95 0.13 7.65
N LEU A 206 -4.30 1.28 7.72
CA LEU A 206 -4.91 2.56 8.14
C LEU A 206 -4.89 3.62 7.04
N SER A 207 -4.69 3.24 5.79
CA SER A 207 -4.44 4.17 4.68
C SER A 207 -5.55 5.18 4.45
N HIS A 208 -6.81 4.76 4.35
CA HIS A 208 -7.97 5.63 4.16
C HIS A 208 -8.64 6.12 5.45
N CYS A 209 -8.13 5.70 6.62
CA CYS A 209 -8.70 6.09 7.89
C CYS A 209 -8.53 7.59 8.17
N SER A 210 -9.52 8.18 8.85
CA SER A 210 -9.40 9.54 9.39
C SER A 210 -8.23 9.63 10.37
N THR A 211 -7.82 10.85 10.72
CA THR A 211 -6.77 11.05 11.73
C THR A 211 -7.11 10.37 13.06
N LYS A 212 -8.35 10.50 13.54
CA LYS A 212 -8.77 9.87 14.80
C LYS A 212 -8.86 8.35 14.69
N THR A 213 -9.41 7.81 13.59
CA THR A 213 -9.45 6.36 13.36
C THR A 213 -8.03 5.78 13.21
N THR A 214 -7.12 6.51 12.56
CA THR A 214 -5.71 6.12 12.45
C THR A 214 -5.05 6.05 13.83
N HIS A 215 -5.22 7.11 14.65
CA HIS A 215 -4.72 7.15 16.02
C HIS A 215 -5.25 5.99 16.85
N ASP A 216 -6.56 5.80 16.85
CA ASP A 216 -7.21 4.75 17.63
C ASP A 216 -6.80 3.34 17.15
N GLY A 217 -6.66 3.14 15.83
CA GLY A 217 -6.18 1.89 15.26
C GLY A 217 -4.77 1.53 15.72
N ILE A 218 -3.86 2.53 15.80
CA ILE A 218 -2.51 2.32 16.31
C ILE A 218 -2.54 2.01 17.82
N VAL A 219 -3.29 2.78 18.60
CA VAL A 219 -3.31 2.65 20.07
C VAL A 219 -3.98 1.36 20.54
N ASN A 220 -5.03 0.90 19.85
CA ASN A 220 -5.74 -0.33 20.21
C ASN A 220 -5.10 -1.59 19.62
N SER A 221 -4.19 -1.46 18.64
CA SER A 221 -3.50 -2.62 18.07
C SER A 221 -2.37 -3.11 18.98
N LYS A 222 -2.36 -4.42 19.25
CA LYS A 222 -1.29 -5.12 19.99
C LYS A 222 -0.14 -5.54 19.07
N LYS A 223 -0.28 -5.34 17.74
CA LYS A 223 0.69 -5.71 16.72
C LYS A 223 1.02 -4.51 15.82
N PRO A 224 2.15 -4.52 15.10
CA PRO A 224 2.45 -3.49 14.12
C PRO A 224 1.30 -3.31 13.13
N VAL A 225 1.01 -2.05 12.79
CA VAL A 225 0.02 -1.68 11.77
C VAL A 225 0.73 -1.16 10.53
N ALA A 226 0.04 -1.12 9.39
CA ALA A 226 0.55 -0.49 8.18
C ALA A 226 -0.30 0.72 7.77
N ILE A 227 0.31 1.60 7.00
CA ILE A 227 -0.35 2.56 6.14
C ILE A 227 0.09 2.18 4.73
N THR A 228 -0.64 1.25 4.10
CA THR A 228 -0.15 0.57 2.89
C THR A 228 0.07 1.51 1.73
N HIS A 229 -0.75 2.60 1.62
CA HIS A 229 -0.68 3.57 0.54
C HIS A 229 -1.20 4.95 0.98
N SER A 230 -0.31 5.93 1.09
CA SER A 230 -0.64 7.30 1.49
C SER A 230 0.42 8.31 1.02
N GLY A 231 0.16 9.59 1.22
CA GLY A 231 1.14 10.68 1.13
C GLY A 231 1.43 11.27 2.52
N CYS A 232 2.32 12.26 2.56
CA CYS A 232 2.67 13.03 3.75
C CYS A 232 1.95 14.38 3.72
N LYS A 233 1.17 14.68 4.77
CA LYS A 233 0.35 15.90 4.85
C LYS A 233 1.19 17.18 4.91
N SER A 234 2.37 17.09 5.50
CA SER A 234 3.34 18.20 5.58
C SER A 234 3.99 18.55 4.24
N VAL A 235 4.01 17.61 3.25
CA VAL A 235 4.47 17.88 1.89
C VAL A 235 3.33 18.44 1.04
N TYR A 236 2.17 17.80 1.09
CA TYR A 236 0.96 18.30 0.44
C TYR A 236 -0.28 18.01 1.31
N ASN A 237 -0.99 19.09 1.70
CA ASN A 237 -2.15 19.02 2.56
C ASN A 237 -3.37 18.47 1.80
N HIS A 238 -3.54 17.16 1.84
CA HIS A 238 -4.67 16.45 1.26
C HIS A 238 -5.33 15.56 2.32
N PRO A 239 -6.66 15.34 2.31
CA PRO A 239 -7.35 14.46 3.28
C PRO A 239 -6.79 13.02 3.31
N ARG A 240 -6.31 12.51 2.18
CA ARG A 240 -5.70 11.18 2.05
C ARG A 240 -4.30 11.08 2.65
N SER A 241 -3.64 12.23 2.89
CA SER A 241 -2.26 12.25 3.41
C SER A 241 -2.25 12.15 4.93
N LYS A 242 -1.27 11.47 5.47
CA LYS A 242 -1.06 11.27 6.92
C LYS A 242 -0.23 12.40 7.51
N ARG A 243 -0.55 12.78 8.75
CA ARG A 243 0.22 13.74 9.55
C ARG A 243 1.50 13.09 10.07
N ASP A 244 2.49 13.90 10.38
CA ASP A 244 3.77 13.42 10.91
C ASP A 244 3.61 12.66 12.24
N GLU A 245 2.63 13.05 13.08
CA GLU A 245 2.32 12.36 14.32
C GLU A 245 1.84 10.92 14.07
N GLU A 246 0.93 10.74 13.08
CA GLU A 246 0.41 9.42 12.69
C GLU A 246 1.55 8.55 12.16
N LEU A 247 2.43 9.12 11.33
CA LEU A 247 3.60 8.42 10.79
C LEU A 247 4.59 8.00 11.88
N LYS A 248 4.88 8.89 12.84
CA LYS A 248 5.74 8.60 13.99
C LYS A 248 5.15 7.50 14.89
N MET A 249 3.85 7.57 15.17
CA MET A 249 3.16 6.56 15.99
C MET A 249 3.19 5.18 15.30
N MET A 250 2.88 5.13 13.99
CA MET A 250 2.95 3.91 13.18
C MET A 250 4.36 3.32 13.20
N ALA A 251 5.40 4.13 12.98
CA ALA A 251 6.79 3.68 13.01
C ALA A 251 7.20 3.16 14.39
N LYS A 252 6.79 3.85 15.48
CA LYS A 252 7.04 3.41 16.87
C LYS A 252 6.39 2.06 17.18
N SER A 253 5.26 1.73 16.54
CA SER A 253 4.63 0.41 16.67
C SER A 253 5.31 -0.67 15.81
N GLY A 254 6.37 -0.33 15.06
CA GLY A 254 7.06 -1.25 14.15
C GLY A 254 6.43 -1.37 12.76
N GLY A 255 5.51 -0.46 12.41
CA GLY A 255 4.79 -0.44 11.14
C GLY A 255 5.55 0.15 9.98
N VAL A 256 4.90 0.21 8.82
CA VAL A 256 5.44 0.74 7.55
C VAL A 256 4.41 1.60 6.84
N VAL A 257 4.85 2.73 6.26
CA VAL A 257 4.06 3.51 5.31
C VAL A 257 4.54 3.26 3.88
N GLY A 258 3.59 2.98 2.97
CA GLY A 258 3.81 2.97 1.53
C GLY A 258 3.45 4.33 0.93
N ILE A 259 4.36 4.96 0.20
CA ILE A 259 4.06 6.19 -0.51
C ILE A 259 3.39 5.83 -1.84
N TYR A 260 2.20 6.41 -2.09
CA TYR A 260 1.42 6.15 -3.29
C TYR A 260 1.87 7.02 -4.48
N MET A 261 1.39 6.67 -5.67
CA MET A 261 1.70 7.41 -6.91
C MET A 261 0.43 8.06 -7.49
N MET A 262 -0.46 8.51 -6.60
CA MET A 262 -1.77 9.05 -6.96
C MET A 262 -1.71 10.56 -7.25
N PRO A 263 -2.70 11.11 -7.97
CA PRO A 263 -2.79 12.54 -8.27
C PRO A 263 -2.72 13.47 -7.03
N PHE A 264 -2.91 12.91 -5.85
CA PHE A 264 -2.95 13.61 -4.56
C PHE A 264 -1.56 13.92 -3.97
N LEU A 265 -0.48 13.70 -4.70
CA LEU A 265 0.87 14.07 -4.26
C LEU A 265 1.17 15.55 -4.44
N ASN A 266 0.37 16.28 -5.23
CA ASN A 266 0.50 17.71 -5.43
C ASN A 266 -0.82 18.39 -5.77
N ALA A 267 -0.82 19.74 -5.74
CA ALA A 267 -2.02 20.55 -6.03
C ALA A 267 -2.48 20.49 -7.49
N LYS A 268 -1.62 20.07 -8.42
CA LYS A 268 -1.91 20.08 -9.86
C LYS A 268 -2.53 18.79 -10.36
N GLY A 269 -2.60 17.74 -9.51
CA GLY A 269 -3.16 16.44 -9.86
C GLY A 269 -2.36 15.63 -10.89
N GLN A 270 -1.14 16.04 -11.19
CA GLN A 270 -0.21 15.36 -12.10
C GLN A 270 1.15 15.21 -11.40
N PRO A 271 1.33 14.16 -10.59
CA PRO A 271 2.57 13.94 -9.89
C PRO A 271 3.68 13.53 -10.85
N THR A 272 4.89 13.99 -10.54
CA THR A 272 6.13 13.55 -11.17
C THR A 272 6.94 12.70 -10.18
N SER A 273 8.03 12.12 -10.64
CA SER A 273 8.99 11.42 -9.76
C SER A 273 9.51 12.31 -8.62
N ASP A 274 9.68 13.62 -8.86
CA ASP A 274 10.16 14.55 -7.83
C ASP A 274 9.15 14.74 -6.70
N HIS A 275 7.84 14.75 -7.01
CA HIS A 275 6.80 14.78 -6.00
C HIS A 275 6.80 13.49 -5.17
N LEU A 276 6.96 12.32 -5.82
CA LEU A 276 7.06 11.04 -5.13
C LEU A 276 8.29 11.03 -4.20
N LEU A 277 9.45 11.46 -4.70
CA LEU A 277 10.70 11.53 -3.93
C LEU A 277 10.56 12.47 -2.73
N ALA A 278 9.94 13.64 -2.89
CA ALA A 278 9.71 14.58 -1.79
C ALA A 278 8.90 13.94 -0.64
N HIS A 279 7.85 13.17 -0.96
CA HIS A 279 7.07 12.45 0.05
C HIS A 279 7.88 11.32 0.71
N ILE A 280 8.68 10.57 -0.06
CA ILE A 280 9.56 9.50 0.46
C ILE A 280 10.60 10.09 1.40
N GLU A 281 11.30 11.16 0.99
CA GLU A 281 12.31 11.82 1.81
C GLU A 281 11.72 12.38 3.10
N HIS A 282 10.56 13.03 3.03
CA HIS A 282 9.86 13.52 4.20
C HIS A 282 9.49 12.37 5.16
N ALA A 283 8.90 11.30 4.63
CA ALA A 283 8.54 10.13 5.44
C ALA A 283 9.77 9.50 6.11
N ILE A 284 10.90 9.38 5.40
CA ILE A 284 12.17 8.88 5.97
C ILE A 284 12.67 9.80 7.09
N ASN A 285 12.58 11.12 6.92
CA ASN A 285 12.98 12.08 7.95
C ASN A 285 12.08 12.01 9.19
N VAL A 286 10.80 11.69 9.02
CA VAL A 286 9.81 11.63 10.11
C VAL A 286 9.86 10.32 10.90
N CYS A 287 9.94 9.19 10.21
CA CYS A 287 9.78 7.86 10.83
C CYS A 287 10.95 6.90 10.60
N GLY A 288 11.99 7.33 9.89
CA GLY A 288 13.15 6.49 9.59
C GLY A 288 12.98 5.62 8.35
N GLU A 289 14.10 5.25 7.75
CA GLU A 289 14.14 4.53 6.46
C GLU A 289 13.56 3.11 6.51
N ASP A 290 13.59 2.47 7.65
CA ASP A 290 13.08 1.10 7.83
C ASP A 290 11.54 1.04 7.86
N HIS A 291 10.89 2.20 7.97
CA HIS A 291 9.44 2.34 8.07
C HIS A 291 8.79 2.92 6.79
N VAL A 292 9.54 3.06 5.69
CA VAL A 292 9.05 3.67 4.45
C VAL A 292 9.22 2.72 3.28
N GLY A 293 8.16 2.57 2.50
CA GLY A 293 8.12 1.73 1.30
C GLY A 293 7.29 2.38 0.18
N ILE A 294 6.91 1.57 -0.78
CA ILE A 294 6.01 1.94 -1.87
C ILE A 294 4.69 1.19 -1.71
N GLY A 295 3.60 1.90 -1.91
CA GLY A 295 2.28 1.34 -2.14
C GLY A 295 1.67 2.12 -3.28
N SER A 296 2.01 1.74 -4.51
CA SER A 296 1.83 2.59 -5.70
C SER A 296 0.40 3.01 -5.95
N ASP A 297 -0.55 2.18 -5.54
CA ASP A 297 -1.99 2.35 -5.80
C ASP A 297 -2.29 2.37 -7.32
N LEU A 298 -1.47 1.63 -8.10
CA LEU A 298 -1.52 1.60 -9.56
C LEU A 298 -1.53 0.17 -10.12
N SER A 299 -1.87 0.09 -11.41
CA SER A 299 -1.62 -1.11 -12.22
C SER A 299 -0.14 -1.23 -12.55
N ILE A 300 0.42 -2.44 -12.48
CA ILE A 300 1.79 -2.72 -12.97
C ILE A 300 1.85 -2.56 -14.49
N SER A 301 0.79 -3.01 -15.18
CA SER A 301 0.69 -2.81 -16.63
C SER A 301 0.16 -1.41 -16.94
N PRO A 302 0.77 -0.70 -17.89
CA PRO A 302 0.23 0.54 -18.39
C PRO A 302 -1.21 0.32 -18.89
N HIS A 303 -2.10 1.27 -18.60
CA HIS A 303 -3.42 1.29 -19.21
C HIS A 303 -3.50 2.42 -20.23
N ILE A 304 -4.30 2.19 -21.25
CA ILE A 304 -4.51 3.19 -22.29
C ILE A 304 -5.37 4.31 -21.69
N VAL A 305 -4.85 5.52 -21.67
CA VAL A 305 -5.58 6.71 -21.24
C VAL A 305 -6.50 7.13 -22.37
N THR A 306 -7.79 6.76 -22.28
CA THR A 306 -8.84 7.18 -23.21
C THR A 306 -9.49 8.47 -22.71
N ASP A 307 -10.23 9.18 -23.59
CA ASP A 307 -11.04 10.34 -23.19
C ASP A 307 -12.08 9.94 -22.14
N GLU A 308 -12.66 8.75 -22.26
CA GLU A 308 -13.57 8.19 -21.27
C GLU A 308 -12.88 7.98 -19.91
N TYR A 309 -11.64 7.46 -19.90
CA TYR A 309 -10.84 7.35 -18.67
C TYR A 309 -10.62 8.72 -18.04
N ILE A 310 -10.23 9.73 -18.83
CA ILE A 310 -10.00 11.10 -18.37
C ILE A 310 -11.28 11.69 -17.77
N GLU A 311 -12.42 11.54 -18.44
CA GLU A 311 -13.71 12.03 -17.93
C GLU A 311 -14.12 11.34 -16.63
N ASN A 312 -13.93 10.04 -16.55
CA ASN A 312 -14.22 9.28 -15.34
C ASN A 312 -13.28 9.69 -14.18
N GLN A 313 -12.01 9.92 -14.44
CA GLN A 313 -11.09 10.46 -13.43
C GLN A 313 -11.51 11.86 -12.95
N LYS A 314 -11.99 12.74 -13.84
CA LYS A 314 -12.56 14.04 -13.48
C LYS A 314 -13.82 13.91 -12.61
N LYS A 315 -14.71 12.95 -12.90
CA LYS A 315 -15.87 12.66 -12.05
C LYS A 315 -15.45 12.15 -10.68
N PHE A 316 -14.50 11.20 -10.63
CA PHE A 316 -13.94 10.70 -9.37
C PHE A 316 -13.24 11.79 -8.55
N SER A 317 -12.48 12.68 -9.19
CA SER A 317 -11.83 13.78 -8.49
C SER A 317 -12.83 14.78 -7.90
N LYS A 318 -13.97 15.04 -8.58
CA LYS A 318 -15.06 15.89 -8.05
C LYS A 318 -15.79 15.27 -6.86
N ILE A 319 -15.85 13.94 -6.78
CA ILE A 319 -16.46 13.22 -5.65
C ILE A 319 -15.48 13.18 -4.46
N ARG A 320 -14.18 13.32 -4.73
CA ARG A 320 -13.10 13.21 -3.73
C ARG A 320 -12.54 14.57 -3.26
N ASN A 321 -12.94 15.67 -3.89
CA ASN A 321 -12.70 17.06 -3.48
C ASN A 321 -13.98 17.70 -2.95
#